data_3ebbb2afc78af0dbbcb70cdabc5d36ca
#
_entry.id   3ebbb2afc78af0dbbcb70cdabc5d36ca
#
_cell.length_a   1.000
_cell.length_b   1.000
_cell.length_c   1.000
_cell.angle_alpha   90.00
_cell.angle_beta   90.00
_cell.angle_gamma   90.00
#
_symmetry.space_group_name_H-M   'P 1'
#
loop_
_entity.id
_entity.type
_entity.pdbx_description
1 polymer ?
#
loop_
_entity_poly.entity_id
_entity_poly.type
_entity_poly.pdbx_seq_one_letter_code
_entity_poly.pdbx_strand_id
1 'polypeptide(L)'
;MLLVAIFIHEYEKKSKFYLDDKYYSSNEFISVEDLNEIEHDSYIMYTYGDFCAFSTPCEDIFKSFMDQYNISFIKMHYDNFKNTKYYKSVLYPPSVLIIKKGKLIAFLNAEDDNDINKYQDSLEFKNWVDKYVYLDKNS
;
A
#
# COMPACT_ATOMS: atom_id res chain seq x y z
N MET A 1 -2.99 34.92 3.81
CA MET A 1 -2.18 33.86 4.44
C MET A 1 -3.02 32.75 5.02
N LEU A 2 -4.01 33.05 5.85
CA LEU A 2 -4.92 32.05 6.42
C LEU A 2 -5.72 31.30 5.35
N LEU A 3 -6.17 31.96 4.29
CA LEU A 3 -6.93 31.36 3.20
C LEU A 3 -6.12 30.29 2.44
N VAL A 4 -4.83 30.52 2.25
CA VAL A 4 -3.95 29.58 1.54
C VAL A 4 -3.73 28.33 2.39
N ALA A 5 -3.54 28.47 3.69
CA ALA A 5 -3.36 27.35 4.61
C ALA A 5 -4.62 26.45 4.68
N ILE A 6 -5.81 27.07 4.71
CA ILE A 6 -7.08 26.36 4.70
C ILE A 6 -7.27 25.61 3.38
N PHE A 7 -6.88 26.21 2.26
CA PHE A 7 -6.98 25.61 0.93
C PHE A 7 -6.09 24.37 0.80
N ILE A 8 -4.86 24.44 1.28
CA ILE A 8 -3.91 23.32 1.28
C ILE A 8 -4.43 22.18 2.14
N HIS A 9 -4.96 22.50 3.33
CA HIS A 9 -5.49 21.51 4.25
C HIS A 9 -6.70 20.76 3.65
N GLU A 10 -7.62 21.48 3.01
CA GLU A 10 -8.75 20.86 2.32
C GLU A 10 -8.32 20.03 1.10
N TYR A 11 -7.31 20.49 0.38
CA TYR A 11 -6.75 19.74 -0.74
C TYR A 11 -6.14 18.42 -0.28
N GLU A 12 -5.39 18.43 0.81
CA GLU A 12 -4.79 17.22 1.39
C GLU A 12 -5.87 16.23 1.87
N LYS A 13 -6.95 16.72 2.51
CA LYS A 13 -8.09 15.89 2.91
C LYS A 13 -8.78 15.24 1.70
N LYS A 14 -8.84 15.97 0.58
CA LYS A 14 -9.47 15.48 -0.66
C LYS A 14 -8.53 14.59 -1.47
N SER A 15 -7.28 14.40 -1.04
CA SER A 15 -6.31 13.55 -1.75
C SER A 15 -6.53 12.06 -1.54
N LYS A 16 -7.33 11.65 -0.55
CA LYS A 16 -7.70 10.24 -0.35
C LYS A 16 -8.50 9.74 -1.55
N PHE A 17 -8.30 8.47 -1.88
CA PHE A 17 -8.96 7.87 -3.02
C PHE A 17 -9.48 6.47 -2.69
N TYR A 18 -10.36 5.97 -3.55
CA TYR A 18 -10.86 4.60 -3.46
C TYR A 18 -9.99 3.68 -4.31
N LEU A 19 -9.70 2.50 -3.78
CA LEU A 19 -9.22 1.39 -4.61
C LEU A 19 -10.33 0.98 -5.58
N ASP A 20 -9.97 0.24 -6.63
CA ASP A 20 -10.98 -0.35 -7.50
C ASP A 20 -11.88 -1.29 -6.68
N ASP A 21 -13.17 -1.34 -7.03
CA ASP A 21 -14.21 -2.06 -6.27
C ASP A 21 -13.84 -3.50 -5.98
N LYS A 22 -13.19 -4.17 -6.92
CA LYS A 22 -12.81 -5.58 -6.79
C LYS A 22 -11.85 -5.84 -5.62
N TYR A 23 -11.14 -4.81 -5.13
CA TYR A 23 -10.23 -4.95 -4.00
C TYR A 23 -10.91 -4.76 -2.64
N TYR A 24 -12.19 -4.41 -2.63
CA TYR A 24 -13.01 -4.33 -1.42
C TYR A 24 -13.91 -5.55 -1.21
N SER A 25 -13.83 -6.55 -2.07
CA SER A 25 -14.76 -7.70 -2.06
C SER A 25 -14.18 -8.95 -1.41
N SER A 26 -12.91 -8.95 -1.03
CA SER A 26 -12.28 -10.06 -0.33
C SER A 26 -11.11 -9.56 0.50
N ASN A 27 -10.53 -10.44 1.29
CA ASN A 27 -9.41 -10.13 2.19
C ASN A 27 -8.20 -11.02 1.89
N GLU A 28 -7.94 -11.28 0.61
CA GLU A 28 -6.90 -12.21 0.18
C GLU A 28 -5.75 -11.50 -0.50
N PHE A 29 -4.55 -12.11 -0.43
CA PHE A 29 -3.46 -11.75 -1.33
C PHE A 29 -3.77 -12.27 -2.72
N ILE A 30 -3.68 -11.39 -3.71
CA ILE A 30 -3.86 -11.72 -5.11
C ILE A 30 -2.48 -11.76 -5.75
N SER A 31 -1.97 -12.97 -6.04
CA SER A 31 -0.64 -13.13 -6.63
C SER A 31 -0.64 -12.76 -8.10
N VAL A 32 0.30 -11.90 -8.50
CA VAL A 32 0.50 -11.52 -9.90
C VAL A 32 1.98 -11.61 -10.26
N GLU A 33 2.26 -11.96 -11.49
CA GLU A 33 3.62 -12.03 -12.04
C GLU A 33 3.98 -10.79 -12.85
N ASP A 34 2.98 -10.15 -13.48
CA ASP A 34 3.15 -8.89 -14.18
C ASP A 34 1.93 -7.99 -13.96
N LEU A 35 2.08 -6.70 -14.26
CA LEU A 35 1.06 -5.69 -13.97
C LEU A 35 0.24 -5.28 -15.18
N ASN A 36 0.37 -5.97 -16.33
CA ASN A 36 -0.29 -5.53 -17.57
C ASN A 36 -1.81 -5.46 -17.45
N GLU A 37 -2.43 -6.44 -16.79
CA GLU A 37 -3.89 -6.49 -16.64
C GLU A 37 -4.44 -5.44 -15.67
N ILE A 38 -3.60 -4.92 -14.78
CA ILE A 38 -4.00 -3.96 -13.74
C ILE A 38 -3.26 -2.63 -13.86
N GLU A 39 -2.72 -2.34 -15.05
CA GLU A 39 -1.87 -1.17 -15.29
C GLU A 39 -2.53 0.15 -14.90
N HIS A 40 -3.86 0.26 -15.03
CA HIS A 40 -4.61 1.49 -14.73
C HIS A 40 -5.45 1.39 -13.46
N ASP A 41 -5.30 0.31 -12.69
CA ASP A 41 -6.05 0.11 -11.46
C ASP A 41 -5.49 0.92 -10.29
N SER A 42 -6.34 1.12 -9.28
CA SER A 42 -5.94 1.63 -7.97
C SER A 42 -5.95 0.46 -6.98
N TYR A 43 -4.80 0.19 -6.36
CA TYR A 43 -4.63 -0.98 -5.50
C TYR A 43 -3.49 -0.78 -4.52
N ILE A 44 -3.42 -1.66 -3.53
CA ILE A 44 -2.30 -1.78 -2.61
C ILE A 44 -1.51 -3.02 -3.00
N MET A 45 -0.20 -2.90 -3.13
CA MET A 45 0.67 -4.02 -3.50
C MET A 45 1.69 -4.29 -2.41
N TYR A 46 1.83 -5.55 -2.05
CA TYR A 46 2.90 -6.05 -1.21
C TYR A 46 3.92 -6.77 -2.09
N THR A 47 5.16 -6.26 -2.09
CA THR A 47 6.27 -6.95 -2.75
C THR A 47 7.16 -7.57 -1.68
N TYR A 48 7.55 -8.83 -1.89
CA TYR A 48 8.26 -9.63 -0.89
C TYR A 48 9.45 -10.34 -1.50
N GLY A 49 10.47 -10.56 -0.66
CA GLY A 49 11.59 -11.45 -0.97
C GLY A 49 11.42 -12.77 -0.22
N ASP A 50 12.46 -13.58 -0.26
CA ASP A 50 12.46 -14.89 0.42
C ASP A 50 12.69 -14.76 1.93
N PHE A 51 12.97 -13.54 2.41
CA PHE A 51 13.36 -13.31 3.79
C PHE A 51 12.80 -11.98 4.31
N CYS A 52 12.23 -12.03 5.53
CA CYS A 52 11.82 -10.84 6.27
C CYS A 52 12.68 -10.71 7.52
N ALA A 53 13.42 -9.61 7.63
CA ALA A 53 14.37 -9.37 8.74
C ALA A 53 13.70 -8.83 10.02
N PHE A 54 12.40 -8.59 10.03
CA PHE A 54 11.70 -8.02 11.17
C PHE A 54 11.34 -9.11 12.19
N SER A 55 11.32 -8.72 13.48
CA SER A 55 11.01 -9.63 14.59
C SER A 55 9.60 -10.20 14.54
N THR A 56 8.64 -9.43 14.01
CA THR A 56 7.28 -9.90 13.74
C THR A 56 7.14 -10.09 12.24
N PRO A 57 6.65 -11.25 11.75
CA PRO A 57 6.43 -11.43 10.34
C PRO A 57 5.50 -10.34 9.79
N CYS A 58 6.00 -9.55 8.85
CA CYS A 58 5.26 -8.41 8.32
C CYS A 58 3.95 -8.83 7.64
N GLU A 59 3.90 -10.04 7.07
CA GLU A 59 2.66 -10.54 6.47
C GLU A 59 1.52 -10.67 7.47
N ASP A 60 1.80 -10.97 8.74
CA ASP A 60 0.76 -11.06 9.76
C ASP A 60 0.10 -9.71 10.00
N ILE A 61 0.87 -8.63 9.97
CA ILE A 61 0.35 -7.26 10.08
C ILE A 61 -0.55 -6.94 8.89
N PHE A 62 -0.11 -7.29 7.68
CA PHE A 62 -0.87 -7.03 6.45
C PHE A 62 -2.16 -7.86 6.39
N LYS A 63 -2.08 -9.14 6.78
CA LYS A 63 -3.27 -10.01 6.84
C LYS A 63 -4.27 -9.52 7.86
N SER A 64 -3.82 -9.10 9.03
CA SER A 64 -4.68 -8.54 10.06
C SER A 64 -5.44 -7.32 9.55
N PHE A 65 -4.75 -6.44 8.82
CA PHE A 65 -5.38 -5.29 8.19
C PHE A 65 -6.42 -5.71 7.13
N MET A 66 -6.04 -6.63 6.25
CA MET A 66 -6.95 -7.11 5.19
C MET A 66 -8.21 -7.74 5.78
N ASP A 67 -8.06 -8.53 6.82
CA ASP A 67 -9.20 -9.18 7.50
C ASP A 67 -10.12 -8.14 8.14
N GLN A 68 -9.53 -7.14 8.79
CA GLN A 68 -10.32 -6.12 9.50
C GLN A 68 -11.12 -5.25 8.54
N TYR A 69 -10.56 -4.89 7.40
CA TYR A 69 -11.18 -3.93 6.47
C TYR A 69 -11.74 -4.57 5.20
N ASN A 70 -11.61 -5.88 5.06
CA ASN A 70 -12.05 -6.63 3.89
C ASN A 70 -11.45 -6.06 2.59
N ILE A 71 -10.14 -5.84 2.61
CA ILE A 71 -9.38 -5.30 1.48
C ILE A 71 -8.37 -6.36 1.02
N SER A 72 -8.28 -6.55 -0.30
CA SER A 72 -7.29 -7.44 -0.92
C SER A 72 -6.06 -6.65 -1.34
N PHE A 73 -4.88 -7.24 -1.14
CA PHE A 73 -3.61 -6.69 -1.64
C PHE A 73 -3.14 -7.52 -2.83
N ILE A 74 -2.56 -6.85 -3.81
CA ILE A 74 -1.76 -7.50 -4.84
C ILE A 74 -0.47 -7.96 -4.17
N LYS A 75 -0.04 -9.19 -4.46
CA LYS A 75 1.21 -9.76 -3.93
C LYS A 75 2.12 -10.12 -5.08
N MET A 76 3.34 -9.61 -5.07
CA MET A 76 4.29 -9.83 -6.15
C MET A 76 5.66 -10.15 -5.57
N HIS A 77 6.27 -11.24 -6.03
CA HIS A 77 7.64 -11.57 -5.65
C HIS A 77 8.60 -10.52 -6.20
N TYR A 78 9.62 -10.21 -5.41
CA TYR A 78 10.59 -9.17 -5.73
C TYR A 78 11.28 -9.40 -7.08
N ASP A 79 11.54 -10.65 -7.46
CA ASP A 79 12.16 -10.95 -8.74
C ASP A 79 11.32 -10.49 -9.93
N ASN A 80 9.99 -10.58 -9.81
CA ASN A 80 9.07 -10.05 -10.81
C ASN A 80 8.92 -8.53 -10.67
N PHE A 81 8.94 -8.03 -9.45
CA PHE A 81 8.82 -6.60 -9.15
C PHE A 81 9.94 -5.78 -9.81
N LYS A 82 11.14 -6.34 -9.92
CA LYS A 82 12.28 -5.68 -10.59
C LYS A 82 11.98 -5.28 -12.04
N ASN A 83 11.03 -5.95 -12.67
CA ASN A 83 10.65 -5.68 -14.07
C ASN A 83 9.56 -4.62 -14.19
N THR A 84 9.09 -4.08 -13.07
CA THR A 84 8.03 -3.06 -13.08
C THR A 84 8.62 -1.65 -13.11
N LYS A 85 7.79 -0.70 -13.54
CA LYS A 85 8.16 0.73 -13.53
C LYS A 85 8.39 1.29 -12.14
N TYR A 86 7.94 0.59 -11.10
CA TYR A 86 8.05 1.06 -9.70
C TYR A 86 9.41 0.73 -9.06
N TYR A 87 10.17 -0.17 -9.66
CA TYR A 87 11.43 -0.66 -9.08
C TYR A 87 12.42 0.47 -8.77
N LYS A 88 12.52 1.45 -9.65
CA LYS A 88 13.47 2.56 -9.48
C LYS A 88 13.19 3.39 -8.22
N SER A 89 11.93 3.45 -7.80
CA SER A 89 11.52 4.20 -6.61
C SER A 89 11.55 3.34 -5.36
N VAL A 90 11.31 2.03 -5.49
CA VAL A 90 11.15 1.10 -4.37
C VAL A 90 12.17 -0.03 -4.53
N LEU A 91 13.36 0.19 -4.01
CA LEU A 91 14.51 -0.68 -4.26
C LEU A 91 14.59 -1.92 -3.37
N TYR A 92 13.94 -1.93 -2.21
CA TYR A 92 14.15 -2.98 -1.20
C TYR A 92 12.86 -3.63 -0.74
N PRO A 93 12.78 -5.00 -0.77
CA PRO A 93 11.69 -5.73 -0.15
C PRO A 93 11.96 -5.91 1.36
N PRO A 94 10.94 -6.14 2.20
CA PRO A 94 9.52 -6.05 1.82
C PRO A 94 9.05 -4.61 1.72
N SER A 95 8.11 -4.34 0.83
CA SER A 95 7.52 -3.02 0.71
C SER A 95 6.04 -3.13 0.40
N VAL A 96 5.28 -2.13 0.87
CA VAL A 96 3.87 -1.97 0.52
C VAL A 96 3.76 -0.69 -0.28
N LEU A 97 3.15 -0.77 -1.47
CA LEU A 97 2.97 0.35 -2.38
C LEU A 97 1.49 0.69 -2.47
N ILE A 98 1.18 1.98 -2.44
CA ILE A 98 -0.17 2.49 -2.69
C ILE A 98 -0.17 3.08 -4.10
N ILE A 99 -0.99 2.50 -4.97
CA ILE A 99 -1.04 2.81 -6.40
C ILE A 99 -2.41 3.39 -6.73
N LYS A 100 -2.45 4.55 -7.37
CA LYS A 100 -3.67 5.21 -7.83
C LYS A 100 -3.65 5.31 -9.34
N LYS A 101 -4.54 4.58 -10.01
CA LYS A 101 -4.64 4.57 -11.48
C LYS A 101 -3.28 4.34 -12.15
N GLY A 102 -2.55 3.35 -11.63
CA GLY A 102 -1.23 2.98 -12.13
C GLY A 102 -0.08 3.88 -11.67
N LYS A 103 -0.34 4.89 -10.86
CA LYS A 103 0.68 5.82 -10.35
C LYS A 103 1.04 5.53 -8.91
N LEU A 104 2.32 5.50 -8.61
CA LEU A 104 2.82 5.32 -7.23
C LEU A 104 2.53 6.59 -6.42
N ILE A 105 1.73 6.44 -5.36
CA ILE A 105 1.36 7.54 -4.45
C ILE A 105 2.24 7.53 -3.21
N ALA A 106 2.47 6.36 -2.63
CA ALA A 106 3.27 6.20 -1.42
C ALA A 106 3.76 4.76 -1.32
N PHE A 107 4.83 4.56 -0.56
CA PHE A 107 5.33 3.22 -0.27
C PHE A 107 6.07 3.21 1.07
N LEU A 108 6.15 2.02 1.67
CA LEU A 108 6.98 1.80 2.85
C LEU A 108 8.38 1.39 2.41
N ASN A 109 9.38 2.01 3.04
CA ASN A 109 10.78 1.72 2.78
C ASN A 109 11.37 0.91 3.94
N ALA A 110 11.75 -0.33 3.67
CA ALA A 110 12.30 -1.23 4.69
C ALA A 110 13.64 -0.74 5.26
N GLU A 111 14.34 0.13 4.55
CA GLU A 111 15.62 0.71 4.99
C GLU A 111 15.46 2.01 5.78
N ASP A 112 14.22 2.53 5.90
CA ASP A 112 13.95 3.77 6.62
C ASP A 112 13.44 3.48 8.03
N ASP A 113 14.18 3.95 9.04
CA ASP A 113 13.82 3.76 10.45
C ASP A 113 12.43 4.31 10.78
N ASN A 114 11.98 5.34 10.07
CA ASN A 114 10.65 5.93 10.27
C ASN A 114 9.53 5.02 9.79
N ASP A 115 9.81 4.05 8.91
CA ASP A 115 8.81 3.15 8.37
C ASP A 115 8.78 1.78 9.06
N ILE A 116 9.80 1.44 9.84
CA ILE A 116 9.92 0.11 10.46
C ILE A 116 8.70 -0.23 11.33
N ASN A 117 8.20 0.73 12.11
CA ASN A 117 7.04 0.53 12.98
C ASN A 117 5.79 0.10 12.20
N LYS A 118 5.65 0.57 10.96
CA LYS A 118 4.49 0.26 10.11
C LYS A 118 4.49 -1.20 9.65
N TYR A 119 5.65 -1.85 9.69
CA TYR A 119 5.77 -3.29 9.39
C TYR A 119 5.49 -4.17 10.60
N GLN A 120 5.49 -3.61 11.79
CA GLN A 120 5.44 -4.38 13.05
C GLN A 120 4.25 -4.05 13.95
N ASP A 121 3.53 -2.99 13.65
CA ASP A 121 2.41 -2.51 14.47
C ASP A 121 1.17 -2.29 13.60
N SER A 122 0.09 -3.00 13.93
CA SER A 122 -1.15 -2.96 13.14
C SER A 122 -1.77 -1.56 13.09
N LEU A 123 -1.71 -0.81 14.19
CA LEU A 123 -2.27 0.54 14.25
C LEU A 123 -1.45 1.51 13.39
N GLU A 124 -0.13 1.43 13.48
CA GLU A 124 0.77 2.27 12.68
C GLU A 124 0.59 2.00 11.19
N PHE A 125 0.47 0.74 10.80
CA PHE A 125 0.21 0.37 9.42
C PHE A 125 -1.14 0.90 8.94
N LYS A 126 -2.20 0.68 9.73
CA LYS A 126 -3.55 1.16 9.42
C LYS A 126 -3.57 2.69 9.25
N ASN A 127 -2.93 3.42 10.16
CA ASN A 127 -2.89 4.88 10.10
C ASN A 127 -2.18 5.38 8.84
N TRP A 128 -1.13 4.67 8.43
CA TRP A 128 -0.41 5.01 7.20
C TRP A 128 -1.29 4.82 5.96
N VAL A 129 -1.95 3.67 5.84
CA VAL A 129 -2.86 3.41 4.70
C VAL A 129 -4.02 4.39 4.68
N ASP A 130 -4.58 4.67 5.84
CA ASP A 130 -5.74 5.56 5.99
C ASP A 130 -5.48 6.99 5.52
N LYS A 131 -4.22 7.41 5.48
CA LYS A 131 -3.86 8.73 4.94
C LYS A 131 -4.17 8.84 3.45
N TYR A 132 -4.13 7.74 2.72
CA TYR A 132 -4.18 7.75 1.26
C TYR A 132 -5.43 7.10 0.70
N VAL A 133 -5.98 6.11 1.39
CA VAL A 133 -7.01 5.21 0.86
C VAL A 133 -8.22 5.21 1.79
N TYR A 134 -9.42 5.30 1.19
CA TYR A 134 -10.64 5.04 1.94
C TYR A 134 -10.72 3.56 2.28
N LEU A 135 -10.84 3.24 3.57
CA LEU A 135 -10.84 1.86 4.06
C LEU A 135 -12.18 1.16 3.87
N ASP A 136 -13.23 1.92 3.56
CA ASP A 136 -14.56 1.40 3.26
C ASP A 136 -15.04 2.04 1.97
N LYS A 137 -15.46 1.22 1.00
CA LYS A 137 -15.91 1.73 -0.29
C LYS A 137 -17.17 2.59 -0.23
N ASN A 138 -17.87 2.58 0.90
CA ASN A 138 -19.08 3.38 1.12
C ASN A 138 -18.82 4.63 1.98
N SER A 139 -17.57 4.93 2.23
CA SER A 139 -17.18 6.10 3.04
C SER A 139 -17.36 7.41 2.30
#